data_2ae88e04bd64199579cef394c9713f41
#
_entry.id   2ae88e04bd64199579cef394c9713f41
#
_cell.length_a   1.000
_cell.length_b   1.000
_cell.length_c   1.000
_cell.angle_alpha   90.00
_cell.angle_beta   90.00
_cell.angle_gamma   90.00
#
_symmetry.space_group_name_H-M   'P 1'
#
loop_
_entity.id
_entity.type
_entity.pdbx_description
1 polymer ?
#
loop_
_entity_poly.entity_id
_entity_poly.type
_entity_poly.pdbx_seq_one_letter_code
_entity_poly.pdbx_strand_id
1 'polypeptide(L)'
;MTKASIDLQDLRRRIYVKAKAETSWKFWGLYVHICKLETLREAYELAKENDGAPGIDGVTFAAIEAQGVEAFLAQIADELVERSYMPLPARRQEIPKDGGKVRVLSIPAIRDRVVQGALKLILEPIFEADFQPGSFGYRPQRTAHEAVDRVARAIVQHKTRVIDITCAAISTMSGTIGCWRK
;
A
#
# COMPACT_ATOMS: atom_id res chain seq x y z
N MET A 1 -30.02 13.81 -12.10
CA MET A 1 -29.06 13.04 -12.92
C MET A 1 -28.10 12.33 -11.99
N THR A 2 -28.35 11.07 -11.69
CA THR A 2 -27.47 10.21 -10.90
C THR A 2 -26.20 9.95 -11.71
N LYS A 3 -25.06 10.54 -11.30
CA LYS A 3 -23.77 10.20 -11.88
C LYS A 3 -23.53 8.71 -11.65
N ALA A 4 -23.41 7.93 -12.74
CA ALA A 4 -23.00 6.55 -12.65
C ALA A 4 -21.72 6.42 -11.83
N SER A 5 -21.67 5.46 -10.93
CA SER A 5 -20.46 5.15 -10.16
C SER A 5 -19.34 4.83 -11.16
N ILE A 6 -18.24 5.57 -11.06
CA ILE A 6 -17.04 5.29 -11.88
C ILE A 6 -16.43 4.03 -11.26
N ASP A 7 -16.25 2.99 -12.08
CA ASP A 7 -15.56 1.77 -11.68
C ASP A 7 -14.15 2.09 -11.15
N LEU A 8 -13.71 1.36 -10.12
CA LEU A 8 -12.43 1.58 -9.45
C LEU A 8 -11.25 1.53 -10.43
N GLN A 9 -11.27 0.60 -11.38
CA GLN A 9 -10.19 0.45 -12.36
C GLN A 9 -10.15 1.64 -13.35
N ASP A 10 -11.31 2.13 -13.78
CA ASP A 10 -11.38 3.35 -14.62
C ASP A 10 -10.91 4.57 -13.85
N LEU A 11 -11.27 4.69 -12.57
CA LEU A 11 -10.76 5.76 -11.70
C LEU A 11 -9.23 5.73 -11.61
N ARG A 12 -8.64 4.56 -11.31
CA ARG A 12 -7.19 4.37 -11.22
C ARG A 12 -6.48 4.73 -12.53
N ARG A 13 -7.04 4.30 -13.65
CA ARG A 13 -6.52 4.66 -14.99
C ARG A 13 -6.55 6.17 -15.22
N ARG A 14 -7.65 6.83 -14.90
CA ARG A 14 -7.79 8.28 -15.07
C ARG A 14 -6.82 9.05 -14.18
N ILE A 15 -6.62 8.62 -12.93
CA ILE A 15 -5.62 9.20 -12.02
C ILE A 15 -4.22 9.07 -12.63
N TYR A 16 -3.85 7.88 -13.11
CA TYR A 16 -2.54 7.64 -13.73
C TYR A 16 -2.30 8.53 -14.95
N VAL A 17 -3.26 8.57 -15.88
CA VAL A 17 -3.16 9.38 -17.09
C VAL A 17 -2.99 10.86 -16.76
N LYS A 18 -3.77 11.35 -15.80
CA LYS A 18 -3.67 12.75 -15.36
C LYS A 18 -2.33 13.05 -14.68
N ALA A 19 -1.88 12.19 -13.77
CA ALA A 19 -0.58 12.34 -13.11
C ALA A 19 0.59 12.32 -14.11
N LYS A 20 0.50 11.46 -15.14
CA LYS A 20 1.53 11.35 -16.17
C LYS A 20 1.57 12.54 -17.11
N ALA A 21 0.40 13.10 -17.44
CA ALA A 21 0.29 14.26 -18.33
C ALA A 21 0.69 15.57 -17.65
N GLU A 22 0.42 15.71 -16.37
CA GLU A 22 0.62 16.96 -15.62
C GLU A 22 1.30 16.67 -14.26
N THR A 23 2.61 16.64 -14.24
CA THR A 23 3.42 16.32 -13.05
C THR A 23 3.25 17.29 -11.87
N SER A 24 2.79 18.51 -12.13
CA SER A 24 2.49 19.50 -11.10
C SER A 24 1.04 19.47 -10.59
N TRP A 25 0.22 18.55 -11.14
CA TRP A 25 -1.19 18.48 -10.77
C TRP A 25 -1.39 18.03 -9.33
N LYS A 26 -2.24 18.75 -8.61
CA LYS A 26 -2.63 18.39 -7.23
C LYS A 26 -3.99 17.70 -7.26
N PHE A 27 -4.02 16.47 -6.77
CA PHE A 27 -5.24 15.69 -6.67
C PHE A 27 -6.02 16.06 -5.41
N TRP A 28 -7.28 16.47 -5.58
CA TRP A 28 -8.20 16.78 -4.50
C TRP A 28 -9.35 15.78 -4.47
N GLY A 29 -9.93 15.55 -3.30
CA GLY A 29 -11.11 14.71 -3.15
C GLY A 29 -10.87 13.20 -3.27
N LEU A 30 -9.62 12.73 -3.27
CA LEU A 30 -9.32 11.29 -3.35
C LEU A 30 -9.82 10.52 -2.14
N TYR A 31 -9.94 11.16 -0.99
CA TYR A 31 -10.40 10.55 0.26
C TYR A 31 -11.79 9.92 0.13
N VAL A 32 -12.71 10.59 -0.57
CA VAL A 32 -14.07 10.05 -0.82
C VAL A 32 -14.03 8.69 -1.52
N HIS A 33 -13.05 8.45 -2.39
CA HIS A 33 -12.89 7.18 -3.08
C HIS A 33 -12.34 6.08 -2.18
N ILE A 34 -11.54 6.43 -1.16
CA ILE A 34 -11.02 5.49 -0.15
C ILE A 34 -12.17 5.00 0.74
N CYS A 35 -13.13 5.87 1.08
CA CYS A 35 -14.29 5.53 1.92
C CYS A 35 -15.35 4.66 1.22
N LYS A 36 -15.23 4.43 -0.10
CA LYS A 36 -16.21 3.64 -0.85
C LYS A 36 -16.10 2.16 -0.50
N LEU A 37 -17.25 1.51 -0.30
CA LEU A 37 -17.33 0.06 -0.06
C LEU A 37 -16.66 -0.77 -1.17
N GLU A 38 -16.77 -0.35 -2.44
CA GLU A 38 -16.10 -1.01 -3.57
C GLU A 38 -14.59 -1.05 -3.39
N THR A 39 -13.98 0.07 -2.98
CA THR A 39 -12.53 0.18 -2.76
C THR A 39 -12.09 -0.62 -1.53
N LEU A 40 -12.89 -0.59 -0.46
CA LEU A 40 -12.61 -1.36 0.76
C LEU A 40 -12.75 -2.85 0.52
N ARG A 41 -13.73 -3.29 -0.32
CA ARG A 41 -13.91 -4.69 -0.69
C ARG A 41 -12.70 -5.21 -1.48
N GLU A 42 -12.28 -4.50 -2.51
CA GLU A 42 -11.08 -4.85 -3.28
C GLU A 42 -9.84 -4.92 -2.38
N ALA A 43 -9.68 -3.96 -1.48
CA ALA A 43 -8.58 -3.96 -0.51
C ALA A 43 -8.66 -5.14 0.48
N TYR A 44 -9.86 -5.56 0.89
CA TYR A 44 -10.08 -6.73 1.73
C TYR A 44 -9.67 -8.02 1.00
N GLU A 45 -10.11 -8.20 -0.25
CA GLU A 45 -9.76 -9.39 -1.04
C GLU A 45 -8.24 -9.49 -1.24
N LEU A 46 -7.57 -8.40 -1.59
CA LEU A 46 -6.11 -8.36 -1.71
C LEU A 46 -5.40 -8.65 -0.37
N ALA A 47 -5.95 -8.17 0.75
CA ALA A 47 -5.39 -8.46 2.07
C ALA A 47 -5.59 -9.93 2.46
N LYS A 48 -6.73 -10.53 2.07
CA LYS A 48 -7.07 -11.93 2.31
C LYS A 48 -6.20 -12.88 1.48
N GLU A 49 -5.92 -12.57 0.21
CA GLU A 49 -5.01 -13.36 -0.63
C GLU A 49 -3.64 -13.61 0.01
N ASN A 50 -3.16 -12.65 0.80
CA ASN A 50 -1.91 -12.78 1.52
C ASN A 50 -2.02 -13.59 2.82
N ASP A 51 -3.21 -13.91 3.29
CA ASP A 51 -3.56 -14.70 4.48
C ASP A 51 -2.62 -14.49 5.68
N GLY A 52 -2.30 -13.22 5.92
CA GLY A 52 -1.33 -12.85 6.94
C GLY A 52 -1.91 -12.96 8.35
N ALA A 53 -1.06 -13.32 9.32
CA ALA A 53 -1.40 -13.48 10.74
C ALA A 53 -2.23 -12.31 11.31
N PRO A 54 -3.11 -12.56 12.32
CA PRO A 54 -3.92 -11.52 12.95
C PRO A 54 -3.08 -10.45 13.65
N GLY A 55 -3.65 -9.25 13.78
CA GLY A 55 -3.06 -8.14 14.51
C GLY A 55 -3.08 -8.31 16.03
N ILE A 56 -3.03 -7.19 16.74
CA ILE A 56 -3.06 -7.17 18.22
C ILE A 56 -4.46 -7.52 18.76
N ASP A 57 -5.48 -7.31 17.94
CA ASP A 57 -6.88 -7.62 18.24
C ASP A 57 -7.21 -9.13 18.14
N GLY A 58 -6.30 -9.93 17.59
CA GLY A 58 -6.49 -11.37 17.42
C GLY A 58 -7.55 -11.74 16.37
N VAL A 59 -8.15 -10.77 15.67
CA VAL A 59 -9.19 -11.00 14.67
C VAL A 59 -8.58 -11.66 13.43
N THR A 60 -9.18 -12.76 12.97
CA THR A 60 -8.77 -13.50 11.78
C THR A 60 -9.72 -13.27 10.61
N PHE A 61 -9.28 -13.55 9.37
CA PHE A 61 -10.16 -13.49 8.20
C PHE A 61 -11.37 -14.43 8.35
N ALA A 62 -11.16 -15.64 8.86
CA ALA A 62 -12.25 -16.58 9.11
C ALA A 62 -13.30 -16.05 10.10
N ALA A 63 -12.87 -15.34 11.15
CA ALA A 63 -13.79 -14.72 12.10
C ALA A 63 -14.62 -13.59 11.45
N ILE A 64 -13.99 -12.78 10.59
CA ILE A 64 -14.68 -11.71 9.85
C ILE A 64 -15.71 -12.32 8.87
N GLU A 65 -15.36 -13.39 8.18
CA GLU A 65 -16.27 -14.07 7.27
C GLU A 65 -17.48 -14.68 8.00
N ALA A 66 -17.25 -15.28 9.16
CA ALA A 66 -18.32 -15.82 9.99
C ALA A 66 -19.28 -14.75 10.52
N GLN A 67 -18.78 -13.53 10.77
CA GLN A 67 -19.58 -12.40 11.25
C GLN A 67 -20.23 -11.59 10.10
N GLY A 68 -19.73 -11.74 8.87
CA GLY A 68 -20.21 -11.04 7.70
C GLY A 68 -19.27 -9.93 7.24
N VAL A 69 -18.59 -10.15 6.12
CA VAL A 69 -17.61 -9.22 5.52
C VAL A 69 -18.25 -7.86 5.21
N GLU A 70 -19.49 -7.84 4.68
CA GLU A 70 -20.15 -6.57 4.31
C GLU A 70 -20.42 -5.68 5.53
N ALA A 71 -20.82 -6.24 6.66
CA ALA A 71 -21.04 -5.49 7.90
C ALA A 71 -19.71 -4.93 8.43
N PHE A 72 -18.64 -5.72 8.36
CA PHE A 72 -17.29 -5.29 8.74
C PHE A 72 -16.77 -4.13 7.88
N LEU A 73 -16.96 -4.21 6.56
CA LEU A 73 -16.55 -3.15 5.63
C LEU A 73 -17.39 -1.88 5.77
N ALA A 74 -18.71 -2.04 6.01
CA ALA A 74 -19.60 -0.92 6.25
C ALA A 74 -19.20 -0.14 7.50
N GLN A 75 -18.87 -0.83 8.59
CA GLN A 75 -18.38 -0.17 9.80
C GLN A 75 -17.11 0.64 9.54
N ILE A 76 -16.14 0.10 8.79
CA ILE A 76 -14.91 0.83 8.43
C ILE A 76 -15.25 2.05 7.56
N ALA A 77 -16.16 1.90 6.60
CA ALA A 77 -16.59 2.99 5.73
C ALA A 77 -17.22 4.14 6.53
N ASP A 78 -18.12 3.82 7.46
CA ASP A 78 -18.78 4.79 8.33
C ASP A 78 -17.76 5.54 9.20
N GLU A 79 -16.86 4.81 9.86
CA GLU A 79 -15.79 5.42 10.65
C GLU A 79 -14.88 6.36 9.82
N LEU A 80 -14.58 5.98 8.57
CA LEU A 80 -13.80 6.83 7.66
C LEU A 80 -14.57 8.08 7.24
N VAL A 81 -15.86 7.95 6.92
CA VAL A 81 -16.72 9.07 6.53
C VAL A 81 -16.89 10.05 7.69
N GLU A 82 -17.11 9.55 8.88
CA GLU A 82 -17.24 10.34 10.12
C GLU A 82 -15.91 10.90 10.63
N ARG A 83 -14.77 10.45 10.05
CA ARG A 83 -13.42 10.77 10.51
C ARG A 83 -13.14 10.34 11.95
N SER A 84 -13.83 9.32 12.40
CA SER A 84 -13.66 8.70 13.72
C SER A 84 -12.72 7.50 13.70
N TYR A 85 -12.28 7.06 12.51
CA TYR A 85 -11.37 5.93 12.34
C TYR A 85 -10.05 6.13 13.08
N MET A 86 -9.72 5.19 13.97
CA MET A 86 -8.45 5.15 14.69
C MET A 86 -7.74 3.82 14.43
N PRO A 87 -6.52 3.84 13.88
CA PRO A 87 -5.75 2.61 13.67
C PRO A 87 -5.32 1.99 15.00
N LEU A 88 -5.28 0.67 15.05
CA LEU A 88 -4.79 -0.07 16.21
C LEU A 88 -3.26 -0.13 16.21
N PRO A 89 -2.64 -0.27 17.40
CA PRO A 89 -1.21 -0.57 17.49
C PRO A 89 -0.87 -1.87 16.75
N ALA A 90 0.22 -1.89 16.01
CA ALA A 90 0.67 -3.10 15.34
C ALA A 90 1.21 -4.12 16.35
N ARG A 91 0.85 -5.39 16.20
CA ARG A 91 1.43 -6.49 16.99
C ARG A 91 2.88 -6.69 16.60
N ARG A 92 3.78 -6.65 17.58
CA ARG A 92 5.22 -6.90 17.35
C ARG A 92 5.51 -8.40 17.42
N GLN A 93 6.20 -8.91 16.41
CA GLN A 93 6.67 -10.29 16.35
C GLN A 93 8.17 -10.30 16.08
N GLU A 94 8.92 -10.94 16.96
CA GLU A 94 10.35 -11.11 16.81
C GLU A 94 10.66 -12.38 16.02
N ILE A 95 11.51 -12.24 15.01
CA ILE A 95 11.98 -13.36 14.18
C ILE A 95 13.51 -13.42 14.30
N PRO A 96 14.06 -14.57 14.73
CA PRO A 96 15.50 -14.77 14.74
C PRO A 96 16.09 -14.65 13.33
N LYS A 97 17.24 -14.01 13.21
CA LYS A 97 18.06 -13.99 11.99
C LYS A 97 19.37 -14.76 12.24
N ASP A 98 19.99 -15.20 11.16
CA ASP A 98 21.34 -15.76 11.20
C ASP A 98 22.32 -14.76 11.84
N GLY A 99 23.22 -15.27 12.68
CA GLY A 99 24.20 -14.44 13.41
C GLY A 99 23.67 -13.80 14.70
N GLY A 100 22.59 -14.33 15.31
CA GLY A 100 22.07 -13.89 16.61
C GLY A 100 21.33 -12.56 16.61
N LYS A 101 21.08 -11.98 15.43
CA LYS A 101 20.27 -10.76 15.29
C LYS A 101 18.79 -11.10 15.30
N VAL A 102 17.97 -10.17 15.78
CA VAL A 102 16.50 -10.29 15.79
C VAL A 102 15.91 -9.28 14.80
N ARG A 103 14.97 -9.74 13.97
CA ARG A 103 14.14 -8.88 13.15
C ARG A 103 12.78 -8.73 13.82
N VAL A 104 12.36 -7.49 14.05
CA VAL A 104 11.02 -7.19 14.56
C VAL A 104 10.08 -6.94 13.38
N LEU A 105 8.99 -7.72 13.29
CA LEU A 105 7.89 -7.45 12.38
C LEU A 105 6.78 -6.72 13.13
N SER A 106 6.20 -5.73 12.49
CA SER A 106 5.00 -5.02 12.95
C SER A 106 3.81 -5.50 12.12
N ILE A 107 2.88 -6.22 12.76
CA ILE A 107 1.72 -6.85 12.12
C ILE A 107 0.49 -6.00 12.45
N PRO A 108 -0.05 -5.19 11.52
CA PRO A 108 -1.25 -4.41 11.73
C PRO A 108 -2.50 -5.30 11.79
N ALA A 109 -3.57 -4.83 12.43
CA ALA A 109 -4.87 -5.48 12.42
C ALA A 109 -5.43 -5.60 10.98
N ILE A 110 -6.32 -6.56 10.75
CA ILE A 110 -6.90 -6.77 9.41
C ILE A 110 -7.65 -5.51 8.95
N ARG A 111 -8.40 -4.86 9.84
CA ARG A 111 -9.08 -3.59 9.54
C ARG A 111 -8.11 -2.50 9.04
N ASP A 112 -6.93 -2.42 9.65
CA ASP A 112 -5.92 -1.44 9.26
C ASP A 112 -5.26 -1.80 7.93
N ARG A 113 -5.08 -3.11 7.65
CA ARG A 113 -4.60 -3.58 6.35
C ARG A 113 -5.59 -3.23 5.23
N VAL A 114 -6.89 -3.36 5.48
CA VAL A 114 -7.93 -2.98 4.52
C VAL A 114 -7.86 -1.49 4.21
N VAL A 115 -7.78 -0.64 5.23
CA VAL A 115 -7.65 0.82 5.03
C VAL A 115 -6.35 1.18 4.32
N GLN A 116 -5.22 0.57 4.69
CA GLN A 116 -3.94 0.76 4.00
C GLN A 116 -4.00 0.27 2.55
N GLY A 117 -4.67 -0.86 2.29
CA GLY A 117 -4.92 -1.36 0.95
C GLY A 117 -5.74 -0.40 0.10
N ALA A 118 -6.82 0.13 0.66
CA ALA A 118 -7.67 1.13 0.00
C ALA A 118 -6.89 2.42 -0.34
N LEU A 119 -6.08 2.90 0.60
CA LEU A 119 -5.15 4.01 0.37
C LEU A 119 -4.17 3.71 -0.77
N LYS A 120 -3.56 2.52 -0.74
CA LYS A 120 -2.64 2.07 -1.80
C LYS A 120 -3.33 2.06 -3.16
N LEU A 121 -4.52 1.45 -3.27
CA LEU A 121 -5.27 1.37 -4.53
C LEU A 121 -5.51 2.72 -5.18
N ILE A 122 -5.77 3.76 -4.38
CA ILE A 122 -6.07 5.11 -4.89
C ILE A 122 -4.79 5.92 -5.14
N LEU A 123 -3.75 5.77 -4.33
CA LEU A 123 -2.52 6.58 -4.44
C LEU A 123 -1.47 5.97 -5.37
N GLU A 124 -1.43 4.64 -5.50
CA GLU A 124 -0.46 3.92 -6.33
C GLU A 124 -0.36 4.46 -7.77
N PRO A 125 -1.47 4.77 -8.49
CA PRO A 125 -1.39 5.32 -9.84
C PRO A 125 -0.64 6.65 -9.94
N ILE A 126 -0.68 7.48 -8.90
CA ILE A 126 0.05 8.76 -8.85
C ILE A 126 1.54 8.50 -8.77
N PHE A 127 1.96 7.67 -7.80
CA PHE A 127 3.37 7.34 -7.61
C PHE A 127 3.94 6.56 -8.80
N GLU A 128 3.12 5.65 -9.39
CA GLU A 128 3.54 4.88 -10.55
C GLU A 128 3.82 5.78 -11.78
N ALA A 129 3.07 6.87 -11.92
CA ALA A 129 3.30 7.86 -12.97
C ALA A 129 4.64 8.59 -12.81
N ASP A 130 5.11 8.81 -11.57
CA ASP A 130 6.34 9.54 -11.24
C ASP A 130 7.59 8.65 -11.24
N PHE A 131 7.43 7.34 -11.08
CA PHE A 131 8.59 6.45 -10.99
C PHE A 131 9.42 6.44 -12.27
N GLN A 132 10.73 6.50 -12.08
CA GLN A 132 11.71 6.40 -13.16
C GLN A 132 11.69 4.99 -13.80
N PRO A 133 12.01 4.86 -15.11
CA PRO A 133 12.05 3.58 -15.79
C PRO A 133 12.98 2.54 -15.16
N GLY A 134 13.93 3.00 -14.33
CA GLY A 134 14.89 2.14 -13.65
C GLY A 134 14.48 1.71 -12.24
N SER A 135 13.31 2.10 -11.78
CA SER A 135 12.77 1.67 -10.49
C SER A 135 12.01 0.35 -10.67
N PHE A 136 12.35 -0.70 -9.91
CA PHE A 136 11.78 -2.05 -10.04
C PHE A 136 11.11 -2.55 -8.76
N GLY A 137 11.62 -2.18 -7.58
CA GLY A 137 11.16 -2.74 -6.31
C GLY A 137 9.69 -2.45 -6.02
N TYR A 138 8.91 -3.49 -5.71
CA TYR A 138 7.50 -3.43 -5.28
C TYR A 138 6.55 -2.70 -6.24
N ARG A 139 6.91 -2.57 -7.50
CA ARG A 139 6.08 -1.94 -8.54
C ARG A 139 5.24 -2.98 -9.29
N PRO A 140 3.97 -2.66 -9.61
CA PRO A 140 3.15 -3.53 -10.45
C PRO A 140 3.82 -3.76 -11.82
N GLN A 141 3.67 -4.97 -12.36
CA GLN A 141 4.19 -5.37 -13.67
C GLN A 141 5.72 -5.21 -13.84
N ARG A 142 6.49 -5.12 -12.75
CA ARG A 142 7.96 -5.11 -12.75
C ARG A 142 8.49 -6.38 -12.09
N THR A 143 9.46 -7.00 -12.72
CA THR A 143 10.04 -8.26 -12.26
C THR A 143 11.49 -8.09 -11.80
N ALA A 144 11.95 -8.99 -10.93
CA ALA A 144 13.35 -9.05 -10.53
C ALA A 144 14.26 -9.38 -11.73
N HIS A 145 13.78 -10.18 -12.67
CA HIS A 145 14.53 -10.52 -13.88
C HIS A 145 14.83 -9.30 -14.75
N GLU A 146 13.86 -8.41 -14.93
CA GLU A 146 14.09 -7.14 -15.67
C GLU A 146 15.12 -6.25 -14.98
N ALA A 147 15.14 -6.23 -13.65
CA ALA A 147 16.15 -5.50 -12.88
C ALA A 147 17.56 -6.06 -13.12
N VAL A 148 17.71 -7.39 -13.03
CA VAL A 148 18.97 -8.09 -13.31
C VAL A 148 19.44 -7.85 -14.74
N ASP A 149 18.55 -7.97 -15.71
CA ASP A 149 18.81 -7.71 -17.14
C ASP A 149 19.33 -6.29 -17.39
N ARG A 150 18.75 -5.31 -16.68
CA ARG A 150 19.22 -3.93 -16.77
C ARG A 150 20.64 -3.76 -16.23
N VAL A 151 20.96 -4.42 -15.12
CA VAL A 151 22.33 -4.42 -14.56
C VAL A 151 23.29 -5.11 -15.52
N ALA A 152 22.94 -6.28 -16.05
CA ALA A 152 23.77 -7.01 -17.02
C ALA A 152 24.08 -6.15 -18.26
N ARG A 153 23.06 -5.49 -18.82
CA ARG A 153 23.26 -4.56 -19.95
C ARG A 153 24.17 -3.37 -19.58
N ALA A 154 24.08 -2.85 -18.38
CA ALA A 154 24.95 -1.76 -17.92
C ALA A 154 26.42 -2.20 -17.84
N ILE A 155 26.67 -3.43 -17.37
CA ILE A 155 28.03 -4.01 -17.30
C ILE A 155 28.61 -4.19 -18.71
N VAL A 156 27.83 -4.73 -19.65
CA VAL A 156 28.25 -4.85 -21.06
C VAL A 156 28.57 -3.50 -21.69
N GLN A 157 27.90 -2.44 -21.25
CA GLN A 157 28.19 -1.04 -21.66
C GLN A 157 29.37 -0.41 -20.90
N HIS A 158 30.19 -1.21 -20.21
CA HIS A 158 31.33 -0.77 -19.41
C HIS A 158 31.01 0.19 -18.25
N LYS A 159 29.76 0.16 -17.75
CA LYS A 159 29.38 0.89 -16.53
C LYS A 159 29.74 0.07 -15.30
N THR A 160 31.00 0.14 -14.87
CA THR A 160 31.55 -0.71 -13.80
C THR A 160 31.51 -0.07 -12.42
N ARG A 161 31.13 1.21 -12.29
CA ARG A 161 31.01 1.89 -11.01
C ARG A 161 29.60 1.73 -10.47
N VAL A 162 29.50 1.20 -9.25
CA VAL A 162 28.23 1.02 -8.52
C VAL A 162 28.23 1.98 -7.33
N ILE A 163 27.16 2.73 -7.17
CA ILE A 163 26.91 3.54 -5.98
C ILE A 163 25.74 2.90 -5.25
N ASP A 164 25.99 2.37 -4.05
CA ASP A 164 24.93 1.83 -3.18
C ASP A 164 24.52 2.92 -2.19
N ILE A 165 23.23 3.27 -2.21
CA ILE A 165 22.65 4.28 -1.34
C ILE A 165 21.49 3.65 -0.59
N THR A 166 21.64 3.47 0.72
CA THR A 166 20.61 2.96 1.62
C THR A 166 20.17 4.05 2.60
N CYS A 167 18.85 4.28 2.69
CA CYS A 167 18.30 5.15 3.73
C CYS A 167 18.17 4.34 5.03
N ALA A 168 19.12 4.51 5.96
CA ALA A 168 19.13 3.80 7.25
C ALA A 168 17.89 4.08 8.13
N ALA A 169 17.17 5.18 7.89
CA ALA A 169 16.09 5.63 8.75
C ALA A 169 14.72 5.00 8.51
N ILE A 170 14.46 4.39 7.34
CA ILE A 170 13.11 3.90 7.00
C ILE A 170 12.76 2.61 7.74
N SER A 171 13.72 1.77 8.08
CA SER A 171 13.47 0.50 8.77
C SER A 171 13.39 0.59 10.30
N THR A 172 13.77 1.73 10.89
CA THR A 172 13.76 1.94 12.34
C THR A 172 12.65 2.86 12.83
N MET A 173 11.94 3.55 11.96
CA MET A 173 10.81 4.39 12.31
C MET A 173 9.49 3.60 12.36
N SER A 174 9.40 2.59 13.20
CA SER A 174 8.13 2.06 13.68
C SER A 174 7.64 2.87 14.88
N GLY A 175 7.48 4.13 14.73
CA GLY A 175 6.96 4.99 15.77
C GLY A 175 7.03 6.45 15.34
N THR A 176 5.92 6.97 14.94
CA THR A 176 5.65 8.37 14.61
C THR A 176 5.64 8.64 13.09
N ILE A 177 4.43 8.67 12.56
CA ILE A 177 4.16 9.35 11.29
C ILE A 177 4.44 10.84 11.52
N GLY A 178 5.66 11.25 11.26
CA GLY A 178 6.02 12.66 11.19
C GLY A 178 5.31 13.29 10.00
N CYS A 179 4.39 14.18 10.26
CA CYS A 179 3.70 14.99 9.29
C CYS A 179 4.70 15.67 8.35
N TRP A 180 4.68 15.34 7.08
CA TRP A 180 5.38 16.11 6.06
C TRP A 180 4.69 17.47 5.93
N ARG A 181 5.26 18.48 6.57
CA ARG A 181 4.99 19.88 6.20
C ARG A 181 5.86 20.22 4.99
N LYS A 182 5.25 20.38 3.84
CA LYS A 182 5.52 21.48 2.90
C LYS A 182 4.31 21.69 2.04
#